data_da9fb999bd5165cf4892688e79b6f7c6
#
_entry.id   da9fb999bd5165cf4892688e79b6f7c6
#
_cell.length_a   1.000
_cell.length_b   1.000
_cell.length_c   1.000
_cell.angle_alpha   90.00
_cell.angle_beta   90.00
_cell.angle_gamma   90.00
#
_symmetry.space_group_name_H-M   'P 1'
#
loop_
_entity.id
_entity.type
_entity.pdbx_description
1 polymer ?
#
loop_
_entity_poly.entity_id
_entity_poly.type
_entity_poly.pdbx_seq_one_letter_code
_entity_poly.pdbx_strand_id
1 'polypeptide(L)'
;HYRCPKCKHSEFFLNNEVDSGFDLPPKACPHCGTDMIRDGHDIPFAVFLGFHGDKVPDIDLNFSGGIDPDDALAMSDQSVAHKYTEELFGRDNVCRAGTISTVANKTAIGYIRKYFEGKNIIPHSAHVASLVEGIAGVKRTTGQHPGGIMVVPRNMDIHYITPINRPADDSTGETVTTHYDYHSINDRLVKLDILGHDDPMVLKMLEKYLREDTD
;
A
#
# COMPACT_ATOMS: atom_id res chain seq x y z
N HIS A 1 9.53 -21.55 -8.22
CA HIS A 1 10.48 -20.96 -9.19
C HIS A 1 11.92 -21.29 -8.87
N TYR A 2 12.79 -21.22 -9.87
CA TYR A 2 14.23 -21.16 -9.69
C TYR A 2 14.70 -19.70 -9.77
N ARG A 3 15.68 -19.32 -8.96
CA ARG A 3 16.32 -18.02 -9.02
C ARG A 3 17.85 -18.18 -8.89
N CYS A 4 18.58 -17.64 -9.82
CA CYS A 4 20.04 -17.62 -9.75
C CYS A 4 20.52 -16.51 -8.80
N PRO A 5 21.29 -16.82 -7.74
CA PRO A 5 21.79 -15.80 -6.82
C PRO A 5 22.82 -14.87 -7.49
N LYS A 6 23.54 -15.36 -8.49
CA LYS A 6 24.62 -14.62 -9.17
C LYS A 6 24.11 -13.69 -10.27
N CYS A 7 23.43 -14.23 -11.28
CA CYS A 7 23.02 -13.45 -12.46
C CYS A 7 21.54 -13.02 -12.45
N LYS A 8 20.81 -13.34 -11.37
CA LYS A 8 19.39 -13.01 -11.16
C LYS A 8 18.42 -13.65 -12.16
N HIS A 9 18.92 -14.53 -13.04
CA HIS A 9 18.03 -15.30 -13.93
C HIS A 9 17.00 -16.07 -13.10
N SER A 10 15.73 -16.03 -13.53
CA SER A 10 14.63 -16.72 -12.87
C SER A 10 13.79 -17.51 -13.87
N GLU A 11 13.33 -18.68 -13.44
CA GLU A 11 12.42 -19.54 -14.19
C GLU A 11 11.21 -19.83 -13.33
N PHE A 12 10.02 -19.54 -13.83
CA PHE A 12 8.76 -19.73 -13.11
C PHE A 12 7.99 -20.91 -13.69
N PHE A 13 7.35 -21.66 -12.81
CA PHE A 13 6.38 -22.69 -13.14
C PHE A 13 5.00 -22.13 -12.86
N LEU A 14 4.08 -22.34 -13.76
CA LEU A 14 2.71 -21.83 -13.69
C LEU A 14 1.73 -22.98 -13.86
N ASN A 15 0.45 -22.72 -13.53
CA ASN A 15 -0.64 -23.65 -13.80
C ASN A 15 -0.56 -25.01 -13.06
N ASN A 16 -0.22 -24.98 -11.77
CA ASN A 16 -0.18 -26.14 -10.89
C ASN A 16 0.77 -27.25 -11.36
N GLU A 17 1.84 -26.90 -12.07
CA GLU A 17 2.86 -27.89 -12.46
C GLU A 17 3.65 -28.40 -11.26
N VAL A 18 3.80 -27.56 -10.22
CA VAL A 18 4.50 -27.89 -8.97
C VAL A 18 3.87 -27.14 -7.80
N ASP A 19 3.51 -27.81 -6.75
CA ASP A 19 2.87 -27.19 -5.57
C ASP A 19 3.84 -26.33 -4.76
N SER A 20 5.11 -26.74 -4.69
CA SER A 20 6.15 -26.04 -3.97
C SER A 20 7.45 -25.99 -4.75
N GLY A 21 8.06 -24.81 -4.82
CA GLY A 21 9.38 -24.63 -5.42
C GLY A 21 10.48 -25.42 -4.70
N PHE A 22 10.31 -25.73 -3.42
CA PHE A 22 11.27 -26.53 -2.66
C PHE A 22 11.33 -28.00 -3.11
N ASP A 23 10.28 -28.51 -3.73
CA ASP A 23 10.21 -29.88 -4.27
C ASP A 23 10.84 -30.01 -5.66
N LEU A 24 11.22 -28.89 -6.28
CA LEU A 24 11.91 -28.89 -7.55
C LEU A 24 13.29 -29.57 -7.45
N PRO A 25 13.74 -30.30 -8.47
CA PRO A 25 15.09 -30.90 -8.49
C PRO A 25 16.18 -29.82 -8.49
N PRO A 26 17.37 -30.11 -7.93
CA PRO A 26 18.52 -29.20 -8.04
C PRO A 26 18.85 -28.88 -9.50
N LYS A 27 19.13 -27.60 -9.80
CA LYS A 27 19.40 -27.14 -11.16
C LYS A 27 20.50 -26.09 -11.17
N ALA A 28 21.44 -26.22 -12.09
CA ALA A 28 22.41 -25.17 -12.38
C ALA A 28 21.82 -24.12 -13.32
N CYS A 29 22.18 -22.87 -13.11
CA CYS A 29 21.75 -21.76 -13.95
C CYS A 29 22.25 -21.93 -15.38
N PRO A 30 21.40 -21.90 -16.41
CA PRO A 30 21.80 -22.06 -17.80
C PRO A 30 22.70 -20.92 -18.31
N HIS A 31 22.70 -19.76 -17.63
CA HIS A 31 23.46 -18.59 -18.04
C HIS A 31 24.87 -18.53 -17.42
N CYS A 32 25.06 -19.00 -16.18
CA CYS A 32 26.32 -18.83 -15.47
C CYS A 32 26.80 -20.06 -14.70
N GLY A 33 26.07 -21.19 -14.78
CA GLY A 33 26.43 -22.45 -14.14
C GLY A 33 26.32 -22.49 -12.59
N THR A 34 25.92 -21.41 -11.95
CA THR A 34 25.73 -21.35 -10.49
C THR A 34 24.46 -22.11 -10.08
N ASP A 35 24.50 -22.85 -8.98
CA ASP A 35 23.32 -23.54 -8.45
C ASP A 35 22.19 -22.54 -8.18
N MET A 36 21.00 -22.85 -8.65
CA MET A 36 19.83 -22.02 -8.50
C MET A 36 19.12 -22.28 -7.17
N ILE A 37 18.66 -21.22 -6.54
CA ILE A 37 17.79 -21.27 -5.36
C ILE A 37 16.40 -21.71 -5.84
N ARG A 38 15.80 -22.62 -5.09
CA ARG A 38 14.44 -23.14 -5.28
C ARG A 38 13.55 -22.49 -4.24
N ASP A 39 12.45 -21.88 -4.68
CA ASP A 39 11.56 -21.13 -3.80
C ASP A 39 10.16 -20.99 -4.39
N GLY A 40 9.21 -20.54 -3.56
CA GLY A 40 7.84 -20.27 -3.92
C GLY A 40 6.89 -21.42 -3.67
N HIS A 41 5.62 -21.06 -3.47
CA HIS A 41 4.52 -21.99 -3.31
C HIS A 41 3.41 -21.65 -4.30
N ASP A 42 2.67 -22.66 -4.74
CA ASP A 42 1.41 -22.43 -5.42
C ASP A 42 0.34 -22.10 -4.36
N ILE A 43 -0.25 -20.92 -4.47
CA ILE A 43 -1.29 -20.48 -3.56
C ILE A 43 -2.62 -20.49 -4.32
N PRO A 44 -3.58 -21.33 -3.89
CA PRO A 44 -4.89 -21.37 -4.54
C PRO A 44 -5.54 -19.99 -4.60
N PHE A 45 -6.08 -19.63 -5.77
CA PHE A 45 -6.66 -18.29 -5.99
C PHE A 45 -7.80 -17.96 -5.01
N ALA A 46 -8.50 -18.98 -4.51
CA ALA A 46 -9.52 -18.84 -3.46
C ALA A 46 -8.99 -18.24 -2.15
N VAL A 47 -7.68 -18.35 -1.87
CA VAL A 47 -7.07 -17.73 -0.69
C VAL A 47 -7.11 -16.19 -0.81
N PHE A 48 -6.96 -15.68 -2.02
CA PHE A 48 -6.99 -14.23 -2.28
C PHE A 48 -8.43 -13.69 -2.37
N LEU A 49 -9.34 -14.44 -2.99
CA LEU A 49 -10.73 -14.03 -3.17
C LEU A 49 -11.64 -14.37 -1.98
N GLY A 50 -11.17 -15.15 -1.01
CA GLY A 50 -12.01 -15.73 0.04
C GLY A 50 -12.88 -16.89 -0.48
N PHE A 51 -13.44 -17.67 0.46
CA PHE A 51 -14.24 -18.84 0.12
C PHE A 51 -15.52 -18.53 -0.69
N HIS A 52 -16.01 -17.32 -0.60
CA HIS A 52 -17.21 -16.86 -1.31
C HIS A 52 -16.87 -16.05 -2.59
N GLY A 53 -15.59 -15.83 -2.87
CA GLY A 53 -15.16 -15.03 -4.01
C GLY A 53 -15.52 -13.52 -3.91
N ASP A 54 -15.78 -13.05 -2.70
CA ASP A 54 -16.25 -11.70 -2.40
C ASP A 54 -15.15 -10.75 -1.90
N LYS A 55 -13.94 -11.27 -1.69
CA LYS A 55 -12.79 -10.45 -1.31
C LYS A 55 -12.09 -9.89 -2.54
N VAL A 56 -11.77 -8.63 -2.46
CA VAL A 56 -10.85 -7.99 -3.41
C VAL A 56 -9.41 -8.24 -2.93
N PRO A 57 -8.52 -8.82 -3.78
CA PRO A 57 -7.14 -9.05 -3.39
C PRO A 57 -6.44 -7.71 -3.09
N ASP A 58 -5.71 -7.69 -1.99
CA ASP A 58 -4.82 -6.60 -1.62
C ASP A 58 -3.37 -7.09 -1.67
N ILE A 59 -2.45 -6.24 -2.12
CA ILE A 59 -1.04 -6.59 -2.27
C ILE A 59 -0.23 -5.64 -1.41
N ASP A 60 0.23 -6.14 -0.27
CA ASP A 60 1.10 -5.41 0.65
C ASP A 60 2.57 -5.67 0.33
N LEU A 61 3.31 -4.60 0.06
CA LEU A 61 4.74 -4.63 -0.20
C LEU A 61 5.46 -3.82 0.88
N ASN A 62 6.22 -4.50 1.71
CA ASN A 62 6.91 -3.89 2.84
C ASN A 62 8.35 -3.51 2.46
N PHE A 63 8.66 -2.23 2.55
CA PHE A 63 9.97 -1.65 2.30
C PHE A 63 10.54 -0.99 3.55
N SER A 64 11.85 -0.72 3.55
CA SER A 64 12.45 0.15 4.56
C SER A 64 11.84 1.55 4.47
N GLY A 65 11.26 2.03 5.58
CA GLY A 65 10.69 3.37 5.68
C GLY A 65 11.73 4.45 5.99
N GLY A 66 12.94 4.05 6.41
CA GLY A 66 14.00 4.96 6.79
C GLY A 66 14.79 5.52 5.61
N ILE A 67 15.44 6.64 5.86
CA ILE A 67 16.43 7.25 4.97
C ILE A 67 17.82 6.83 5.52
N ASP A 68 18.74 6.48 4.63
CA ASP A 68 20.12 6.21 5.04
C ASP A 68 20.72 7.49 5.67
N PRO A 69 21.13 7.46 6.96
CA PRO A 69 21.65 8.64 7.63
C PRO A 69 22.97 9.15 7.02
N ASP A 70 23.68 8.31 6.29
CA ASP A 70 24.95 8.65 5.65
C ASP A 70 24.77 9.24 4.24
N ASP A 71 23.56 9.20 3.70
CA ASP A 71 23.22 9.80 2.41
C ASP A 71 22.10 10.84 2.57
N ALA A 72 22.49 12.10 2.70
CA ALA A 72 21.56 13.23 2.88
C ALA A 72 20.61 13.45 1.69
N LEU A 73 20.87 12.82 0.55
CA LEU A 73 20.05 12.90 -0.67
C LEU A 73 19.25 11.61 -0.90
N ALA A 74 19.44 10.59 -0.06
CA ALA A 74 18.75 9.32 -0.20
C ALA A 74 17.24 9.50 0.01
N MET A 75 16.49 8.94 -0.89
CA MET A 75 15.06 8.72 -0.71
C MET A 75 14.87 7.43 0.11
N SER A 76 13.79 7.37 0.91
CA SER A 76 13.41 6.11 1.53
C SER A 76 13.14 5.03 0.47
N ASP A 77 13.42 3.77 0.79
CA ASP A 77 13.15 2.66 -0.13
C ASP A 77 11.68 2.61 -0.56
N GLN A 78 10.77 2.98 0.34
CA GLN A 78 9.34 3.16 0.03
C GLN A 78 9.13 4.21 -1.07
N SER A 79 9.80 5.35 -0.99
CA SER A 79 9.67 6.43 -1.98
C SER A 79 10.23 6.01 -3.34
N VAL A 80 11.34 5.27 -3.33
CA VAL A 80 11.93 4.69 -4.55
C VAL A 80 10.97 3.68 -5.18
N ALA A 81 10.36 2.80 -4.36
CA ALA A 81 9.39 1.83 -4.83
C ALA A 81 8.14 2.49 -5.44
N HIS A 82 7.61 3.56 -4.80
CA HIS A 82 6.53 4.34 -5.38
C HIS A 82 6.87 4.90 -6.76
N LYS A 83 8.06 5.47 -6.90
CA LYS A 83 8.52 6.02 -8.18
C LYS A 83 8.71 4.94 -9.23
N TYR A 84 9.18 3.78 -8.83
CA TYR A 84 9.36 2.64 -9.73
C TYR A 84 8.02 2.09 -10.27
N THR A 85 6.91 2.23 -9.56
CA THR A 85 5.59 1.87 -10.11
C THR A 85 5.22 2.71 -11.33
N GLU A 86 5.63 3.97 -11.39
CA GLU A 86 5.42 4.84 -12.55
C GLU A 86 6.23 4.37 -13.77
N GLU A 87 7.43 3.81 -13.56
CA GLU A 87 8.25 3.23 -14.62
C GLU A 87 7.63 1.92 -15.15
N LEU A 88 7.13 1.06 -14.25
CA LEU A 88 6.54 -0.24 -14.60
C LEU A 88 5.22 -0.12 -15.36
N PHE A 89 4.32 0.72 -14.87
CA PHE A 89 2.94 0.79 -15.36
C PHE A 89 2.70 1.98 -16.30
N GLY A 90 3.55 3.00 -16.23
CA GLY A 90 3.40 4.29 -16.89
C GLY A 90 2.82 5.34 -15.94
N ARG A 91 3.34 6.55 -16.02
CA ARG A 91 2.97 7.66 -15.12
C ARG A 91 1.48 8.00 -15.16
N ASP A 92 0.87 7.91 -16.34
CA ASP A 92 -0.56 8.21 -16.53
C ASP A 92 -1.49 7.07 -16.03
N ASN A 93 -0.91 5.90 -15.74
CA ASN A 93 -1.62 4.72 -15.26
C ASN A 93 -1.45 4.48 -13.75
N VAL A 94 -0.83 5.41 -13.04
CA VAL A 94 -0.56 5.29 -11.61
C VAL A 94 -1.05 6.54 -10.88
N CYS A 95 -1.84 6.35 -9.84
CA CYS A 95 -2.25 7.46 -8.96
C CYS A 95 -2.25 6.99 -7.50
N ARG A 96 -2.10 7.92 -6.57
CA ARG A 96 -2.22 7.63 -5.15
C ARG A 96 -3.67 7.29 -4.80
N ALA A 97 -3.86 6.36 -3.87
CA ALA A 97 -5.18 6.07 -3.31
C ALA A 97 -5.66 7.27 -2.49
N GLY A 98 -6.79 7.84 -2.89
CA GLY A 98 -7.44 8.91 -2.14
C GLY A 98 -8.17 8.36 -0.92
N THR A 99 -8.22 9.15 0.15
CA THR A 99 -8.97 8.85 1.36
C THR A 99 -9.96 9.97 1.66
N ILE A 100 -11.11 9.61 2.25
CA ILE A 100 -12.08 10.59 2.74
C ILE A 100 -12.23 10.36 4.25
N SER A 101 -11.76 11.31 5.05
CA SER A 101 -11.98 11.25 6.49
C SER A 101 -13.37 11.77 6.85
N THR A 102 -14.01 11.08 7.78
CA THR A 102 -15.33 11.44 8.30
C THR A 102 -15.26 11.82 9.77
N VAL A 103 -16.30 12.42 10.28
CA VAL A 103 -16.40 12.73 11.70
C VAL A 103 -16.65 11.44 12.47
N ALA A 104 -15.66 11.02 13.29
CA ALA A 104 -15.82 9.88 14.18
C ALA A 104 -16.73 10.19 15.36
N ASN A 105 -17.39 9.17 15.93
CA ASN A 105 -18.30 9.32 17.09
C ASN A 105 -17.68 10.12 18.24
N LYS A 106 -16.43 9.82 18.60
CA LYS A 106 -15.73 10.54 19.68
C LYS A 106 -15.55 12.03 19.37
N THR A 107 -15.26 12.36 18.13
CA THR A 107 -15.13 13.75 17.66
C THR A 107 -16.47 14.46 17.67
N ALA A 108 -17.55 13.80 17.22
CA ALA A 108 -18.92 14.31 17.25
C ALA A 108 -19.36 14.64 18.69
N ILE A 109 -19.11 13.73 19.63
CA ILE A 109 -19.39 13.97 21.06
C ILE A 109 -18.66 15.23 21.56
N GLY A 110 -17.38 15.39 21.17
CA GLY A 110 -16.58 16.56 21.55
C GLY A 110 -17.18 17.86 21.03
N TYR A 111 -17.62 17.90 19.77
CA TYR A 111 -18.26 19.07 19.17
C TYR A 111 -19.57 19.42 19.86
N ILE A 112 -20.40 18.43 20.13
CA ILE A 112 -21.70 18.63 20.80
C ILE A 112 -21.49 19.16 22.21
N ARG A 113 -20.58 18.55 22.98
CA ARG A 113 -20.30 19.03 24.36
C ARG A 113 -19.79 20.45 24.34
N LYS A 114 -18.83 20.78 23.49
CA LYS A 114 -18.29 22.15 23.40
C LYS A 114 -19.37 23.18 23.01
N TYR A 115 -20.32 22.80 22.14
CA TYR A 115 -21.44 23.66 21.76
C TYR A 115 -22.34 23.97 22.98
N PHE A 116 -22.71 22.95 23.75
CA PHE A 116 -23.57 23.13 24.93
C PHE A 116 -22.84 23.83 26.08
N GLU A 117 -21.56 23.57 26.27
CA GLU A 117 -20.70 24.26 27.22
C GLU A 117 -20.63 25.76 26.93
N GLY A 118 -20.47 26.16 25.66
CA GLY A 118 -20.53 27.58 25.26
C GLY A 118 -21.89 28.25 25.49
N LYS A 119 -22.96 27.46 25.73
CA LYS A 119 -24.30 27.95 26.10
C LYS A 119 -24.63 27.79 27.56
N ASN A 120 -23.69 27.32 28.39
CA ASN A 120 -23.89 26.99 29.83
C ASN A 120 -25.05 25.99 30.04
N ILE A 121 -25.23 25.03 29.15
CA ILE A 121 -26.26 23.98 29.22
C ILE A 121 -25.59 22.63 29.43
N ILE A 122 -26.08 21.82 30.35
CA ILE A 122 -25.67 20.43 30.54
C ILE A 122 -26.70 19.54 29.80
N PRO A 123 -26.36 19.00 28.61
CA PRO A 123 -27.31 18.19 27.87
C PRO A 123 -27.47 16.80 28.48
N HIS A 124 -28.67 16.24 28.41
CA HIS A 124 -28.90 14.84 28.76
C HIS A 124 -28.16 13.91 27.80
N SER A 125 -27.64 12.78 28.30
CA SER A 125 -26.85 11.84 27.52
C SER A 125 -27.57 11.30 26.28
N ALA A 126 -28.86 11.02 26.37
CA ALA A 126 -29.67 10.58 25.25
C ALA A 126 -29.76 11.64 24.14
N HIS A 127 -29.87 12.93 24.51
CA HIS A 127 -29.86 14.03 23.55
C HIS A 127 -28.50 14.12 22.84
N VAL A 128 -27.40 13.98 23.58
CA VAL A 128 -26.05 13.92 22.98
C VAL A 128 -25.95 12.76 21.99
N ALA A 129 -26.41 11.56 22.38
CA ALA A 129 -26.38 10.38 21.52
C ALA A 129 -27.15 10.59 20.20
N SER A 130 -28.36 11.13 20.27
CA SER A 130 -29.18 11.44 19.09
C SER A 130 -28.50 12.44 18.14
N LEU A 131 -27.86 13.48 18.69
CA LEU A 131 -27.13 14.46 17.88
C LEU A 131 -25.86 13.84 17.26
N VAL A 132 -25.19 12.89 17.94
CA VAL A 132 -24.04 12.18 17.42
C VAL A 132 -24.41 11.39 16.16
N GLU A 133 -25.56 10.72 16.14
CA GLU A 133 -26.04 9.98 14.97
C GLU A 133 -26.19 10.87 13.72
N GLY A 134 -26.57 12.14 13.91
CA GLY A 134 -26.69 13.10 12.81
C GLY A 134 -25.37 13.72 12.34
N ILE A 135 -24.30 13.61 13.11
CA ILE A 135 -23.00 14.22 12.83
C ILE A 135 -21.94 13.16 12.46
N ALA A 136 -22.00 12.00 13.06
CA ALA A 136 -21.06 10.91 12.78
C ALA A 136 -21.17 10.46 11.31
N GLY A 137 -20.01 10.19 10.70
CA GLY A 137 -19.95 9.78 9.30
C GLY A 137 -20.01 10.92 8.28
N VAL A 138 -20.27 12.16 8.71
CA VAL A 138 -20.21 13.31 7.80
C VAL A 138 -18.80 13.48 7.28
N LYS A 139 -18.65 13.60 5.96
CA LYS A 139 -17.36 13.82 5.28
C LYS A 139 -16.73 15.13 5.74
N ARG A 140 -15.46 15.09 6.05
CA ARG A 140 -14.73 16.22 6.60
C ARG A 140 -13.63 16.73 5.69
N THR A 141 -12.67 15.85 5.35
CA THR A 141 -11.52 16.21 4.53
C THR A 141 -11.18 15.07 3.58
N THR A 142 -10.56 15.41 2.46
CA THR A 142 -9.88 14.46 1.59
C THR A 142 -8.40 14.39 1.98
N GLY A 143 -7.80 13.23 1.76
CA GLY A 143 -6.38 12.98 1.99
C GLY A 143 -5.85 11.95 1.02
N GLN A 144 -4.61 11.52 1.24
CA GLN A 144 -3.99 10.43 0.49
C GLN A 144 -3.65 9.27 1.43
N HIS A 145 -3.76 8.05 0.91
CA HIS A 145 -3.25 6.88 1.62
C HIS A 145 -1.72 6.89 1.56
N PRO A 146 -1.00 6.71 2.67
CA PRO A 146 0.46 6.90 2.71
C PRO A 146 1.24 5.88 1.85
N GLY A 147 0.70 4.68 1.67
CA GLY A 147 1.32 3.60 0.89
C GLY A 147 0.52 3.16 -0.33
N GLY A 148 -0.75 3.54 -0.42
CA GLY A 148 -1.66 3.03 -1.45
C GLY A 148 -1.43 3.62 -2.84
N ILE A 149 -1.19 2.75 -3.79
CA ILE A 149 -1.07 3.07 -5.22
C ILE A 149 -2.19 2.36 -5.97
N MET A 150 -2.97 3.11 -6.72
CA MET A 150 -3.99 2.58 -7.62
C MET A 150 -3.41 2.45 -9.02
N VAL A 151 -3.48 1.26 -9.59
CA VAL A 151 -2.98 0.97 -10.95
C VAL A 151 -4.16 0.90 -11.91
N VAL A 152 -4.12 1.74 -12.92
CA VAL A 152 -5.14 1.83 -13.97
C VAL A 152 -4.69 1.00 -15.18
N PRO A 153 -5.54 0.13 -15.74
CA PRO A 153 -5.20 -0.61 -16.95
C PRO A 153 -4.83 0.32 -18.12
N ARG A 154 -3.84 -0.05 -18.94
CA ARG A 154 -3.34 0.80 -20.04
C ARG A 154 -4.37 1.16 -21.11
N ASN A 155 -5.42 0.38 -21.23
CA ASN A 155 -6.51 0.58 -22.19
C ASN A 155 -7.69 1.36 -21.59
N MET A 156 -7.55 1.92 -20.40
CA MET A 156 -8.60 2.60 -19.66
C MET A 156 -8.12 3.97 -19.18
N ASP A 157 -8.97 4.96 -19.23
CA ASP A 157 -8.75 6.26 -18.59
C ASP A 157 -9.31 6.22 -17.17
N ILE A 158 -8.56 6.75 -16.20
CA ILE A 158 -8.96 6.84 -14.79
C ILE A 158 -10.30 7.53 -14.60
N HIS A 159 -10.64 8.49 -15.46
CA HIS A 159 -11.89 9.26 -15.38
C HIS A 159 -13.16 8.45 -15.63
N TYR A 160 -13.06 7.23 -16.17
CA TYR A 160 -14.18 6.29 -16.21
C TYR A 160 -14.52 5.70 -14.83
N ILE A 161 -13.59 5.78 -13.87
CA ILE A 161 -13.74 5.18 -12.54
C ILE A 161 -13.91 6.25 -11.48
N THR A 162 -13.06 7.29 -11.49
CA THR A 162 -13.04 8.33 -10.47
C THR A 162 -12.52 9.64 -11.05
N PRO A 163 -13.01 10.79 -10.61
CA PRO A 163 -12.28 12.04 -10.79
C PRO A 163 -10.91 11.96 -10.09
N ILE A 164 -9.98 12.76 -10.54
CA ILE A 164 -8.69 12.93 -9.88
C ILE A 164 -8.69 14.14 -8.97
N ASN A 165 -7.85 14.11 -7.96
CA ASN A 165 -7.63 15.21 -7.03
C ASN A 165 -6.15 15.47 -6.83
N ARG A 166 -5.80 16.69 -6.43
CA ARG A 166 -4.46 17.06 -5.97
C ARG A 166 -4.56 17.38 -4.49
N PRO A 167 -3.89 16.60 -3.62
CA PRO A 167 -3.98 16.82 -2.18
C PRO A 167 -3.39 18.18 -1.80
N ALA A 168 -4.02 18.84 -0.84
CA ALA A 168 -3.60 20.18 -0.39
C ALA A 168 -2.27 20.19 0.37
N ASP A 169 -1.84 19.03 0.85
CA ASP A 169 -0.58 18.81 1.56
C ASP A 169 0.63 18.59 0.63
N ASP A 170 0.38 18.42 -0.67
CA ASP A 170 1.45 18.34 -1.66
C ASP A 170 1.86 19.74 -2.14
N SER A 171 2.99 20.24 -1.61
CA SER A 171 3.54 21.54 -1.96
C SER A 171 4.06 21.61 -3.41
N THR A 172 4.36 20.47 -4.04
CA THR A 172 4.86 20.40 -5.43
C THR A 172 3.71 20.39 -6.43
N GLY A 173 2.52 19.95 -6.03
CA GLY A 173 1.36 19.79 -6.90
C GLY A 173 1.51 18.67 -7.94
N GLU A 174 2.52 17.82 -7.79
CA GLU A 174 2.79 16.72 -8.72
C GLU A 174 2.00 15.46 -8.39
N THR A 175 1.64 15.27 -7.12
CA THR A 175 0.89 14.08 -6.69
C THR A 175 -0.55 14.13 -7.17
N VAL A 176 -0.96 13.07 -7.84
CA VAL A 176 -2.34 12.84 -8.25
C VAL A 176 -2.95 11.74 -7.40
N THR A 177 -4.14 12.00 -6.86
CA THR A 177 -4.91 11.02 -6.08
C THR A 177 -6.25 10.74 -6.74
N THR A 178 -6.82 9.57 -6.44
CA THR A 178 -8.23 9.34 -6.71
C THR A 178 -9.07 10.30 -5.85
N HIS A 179 -10.13 10.87 -6.42
CA HIS A 179 -11.05 11.72 -5.66
C HIS A 179 -12.00 10.91 -4.80
N TYR A 180 -12.51 9.79 -5.34
CA TYR A 180 -13.29 8.88 -4.53
C TYR A 180 -12.37 8.14 -3.55
N ASP A 181 -12.91 7.86 -2.37
CA ASP A 181 -12.24 7.00 -1.39
C ASP A 181 -11.95 5.63 -2.02
N TYR A 182 -10.75 5.13 -1.81
CA TYR A 182 -10.29 3.89 -2.45
C TYR A 182 -11.17 2.67 -2.10
N HIS A 183 -11.80 2.64 -0.94
CA HIS A 183 -12.73 1.57 -0.56
C HIS A 183 -13.96 1.49 -1.50
N SER A 184 -14.31 2.61 -2.15
CA SER A 184 -15.45 2.66 -3.07
C SER A 184 -15.11 2.23 -4.49
N ILE A 185 -13.83 2.04 -4.82
CA ILE A 185 -13.35 1.73 -6.16
C ILE A 185 -12.36 0.56 -6.22
N ASN A 186 -12.09 -0.09 -5.09
CA ASN A 186 -11.12 -1.18 -4.98
C ASN A 186 -11.53 -2.45 -5.74
N ASP A 187 -12.80 -2.60 -6.08
CA ASP A 187 -13.34 -3.67 -6.92
C ASP A 187 -13.04 -3.48 -8.42
N ARG A 188 -12.59 -2.28 -8.81
CA ARG A 188 -12.37 -1.89 -10.21
C ARG A 188 -10.92 -1.66 -10.57
N LEU A 189 -10.07 -1.41 -9.60
CA LEU A 189 -8.66 -1.11 -9.76
C LEU A 189 -7.82 -1.97 -8.84
N VAL A 190 -6.64 -2.37 -9.30
CA VAL A 190 -5.66 -3.01 -8.44
C VAL A 190 -5.02 -1.96 -7.53
N LYS A 191 -5.06 -2.23 -6.23
CA LYS A 191 -4.35 -1.46 -5.22
C LYS A 191 -3.06 -2.19 -4.84
N LEU A 192 -1.96 -1.46 -4.84
CA LEU A 192 -0.69 -1.89 -4.28
C LEU A 192 -0.44 -1.06 -3.03
N ASP A 193 -0.29 -1.69 -1.88
CA ASP A 193 0.12 -1.02 -0.65
C ASP A 193 1.64 -1.13 -0.49
N ILE A 194 2.32 -0.05 -0.83
CA ILE A 194 3.77 0.09 -0.68
C ILE A 194 4.02 0.76 0.67
N LEU A 195 4.33 -0.06 1.66
CA LEU A 195 4.41 0.36 3.05
C LEU A 195 5.86 0.52 3.49
N GLY A 196 6.16 1.60 4.20
CA GLY A 196 7.44 1.80 4.88
C GLY A 196 7.37 1.26 6.30
N HIS A 197 8.18 0.25 6.61
CA HIS A 197 8.25 -0.38 7.93
C HIS A 197 9.61 -0.23 8.58
N ASP A 198 9.61 -0.22 9.91
CA ASP A 198 10.85 -0.15 10.69
C ASP A 198 11.62 -1.48 10.66
N ASP A 199 10.93 -2.62 10.62
CA ASP A 199 11.59 -3.94 10.64
C ASP A 199 12.55 -4.15 9.46
N PRO A 200 12.17 -3.91 8.18
CA PRO A 200 13.12 -3.96 7.07
C PRO A 200 14.28 -2.96 7.21
N MET A 201 14.02 -1.79 7.80
CA MET A 201 15.08 -0.80 8.05
C MET A 201 16.10 -1.32 9.06
N VAL A 202 15.64 -1.89 10.18
CA VAL A 202 16.53 -2.47 11.21
C VAL A 202 17.37 -3.60 10.62
N LEU A 203 16.77 -4.49 9.83
CA LEU A 203 17.51 -5.56 9.17
C LEU A 203 18.58 -5.02 8.22
N LYS A 204 18.26 -4.02 7.41
CA LYS A 204 19.21 -3.36 6.51
C LYS A 204 20.38 -2.71 7.28
N MET A 205 20.10 -2.06 8.40
CA MET A 205 21.12 -1.49 9.27
C MET A 205 22.04 -2.58 9.88
N LEU A 206 21.45 -3.67 10.36
CA LEU A 206 22.23 -4.79 10.91
C LEU A 206 23.14 -5.42 9.86
N GLU A 207 22.64 -5.62 8.63
CA GLU A 207 23.47 -6.10 7.53
C GLU A 207 24.63 -5.15 7.20
N LYS A 208 24.40 -3.82 7.25
CA LYS A 208 25.45 -2.82 7.03
C LYS A 208 26.53 -2.93 8.08
N TYR A 209 26.17 -2.94 9.35
CA TYR A 209 27.14 -3.05 10.46
C TYR A 209 27.94 -4.36 10.42
N LEU A 210 27.29 -5.48 10.11
CA LEU A 210 28.00 -6.76 9.97
C LEU A 210 29.01 -6.76 8.82
N ARG A 211 28.75 -6.03 7.74
CA ARG A 211 29.71 -5.90 6.63
C ARG A 211 30.89 -4.99 7.01
N GLU A 212 30.62 -3.91 7.73
CA GLU A 212 31.67 -2.99 8.20
C GLU A 212 32.60 -3.63 9.24
N ASP A 213 32.09 -4.57 10.06
CA ASP A 213 32.90 -5.29 11.05
C ASP A 213 33.73 -6.45 10.45
N THR A 214 33.51 -6.79 9.18
CA THR A 214 34.21 -7.91 8.50
C THR A 214 35.27 -7.47 7.52
N ASP A 215 35.44 -6.18 7.28
CA ASP A 215 36.54 -5.56 6.51
C ASP A 215 37.62 -4.98 7.45
#